data_23135cf80c61ee4a577d3dadf8a70d38
#
_entry.id   23135cf80c61ee4a577d3dadf8a70d38
#
_cell.length_a   1.000
_cell.length_b   1.000
_cell.length_c   1.000
_cell.angle_alpha   90.00
_cell.angle_beta   90.00
_cell.angle_gamma   90.00
#
_symmetry.space_group_name_H-M   'P 1'
#
loop_
_entity.id
_entity.type
_entity.pdbx_description
1 polymer ?
#
loop_
_entity_poly.entity_id
_entity_poly.type
_entity_poly.pdbx_seq_one_letter_code
_entity_poly.pdbx_strand_id
1 'polypeptide(L)'
;MTIPHPPIVSREAWLAERNKLLTHEKDLTKHRDRVNAERRRLPMVKIEKKYVFDGPNGKQSLQELFAGRRQLIVYHFMFDPAWDKGCGGCTSYVDALGDLSPLKDRDATFVLVSRAPLPKLEAYQARRGWSVPWYSSFGSDFNYDFHVTNDEKVAPIECNYRSKAELEARNVANAMAGEEHGLSVFFSLDDEVFHTYSAYARATESLRDTYGLLDATPYGRQQDFEESPAGWPQKPTYG
;
A
#
# COMPACT_ATOMS: atom_id res chain seq x y z
N MET A 1 19.15 -26.71 -21.94
CA MET A 1 19.17 -25.28 -21.50
C MET A 1 19.72 -25.24 -20.08
N THR A 2 20.72 -24.40 -19.82
CA THR A 2 21.26 -24.25 -18.46
C THR A 2 20.30 -23.37 -17.67
N ILE A 3 19.83 -23.85 -16.50
CA ILE A 3 18.98 -23.06 -15.59
C ILE A 3 19.84 -21.94 -15.00
N PRO A 4 19.40 -20.66 -15.08
CA PRO A 4 20.13 -19.56 -14.45
C PRO A 4 20.24 -19.79 -12.93
N HIS A 5 21.44 -19.63 -12.38
CA HIS A 5 21.68 -19.80 -10.95
C HIS A 5 22.89 -18.95 -10.49
N PRO A 6 22.97 -18.59 -9.18
CA PRO A 6 24.16 -17.96 -8.64
C PRO A 6 25.42 -18.84 -8.80
N PRO A 7 26.64 -18.29 -8.73
CA PRO A 7 27.88 -19.06 -8.74
C PRO A 7 27.90 -20.12 -7.62
N ILE A 8 28.38 -21.34 -7.96
CA ILE A 8 28.61 -22.42 -6.99
C ILE A 8 30.04 -22.29 -6.51
N VAL A 9 30.24 -22.08 -5.21
CA VAL A 9 31.55 -21.82 -4.60
C VAL A 9 31.74 -22.65 -3.32
N SER A 10 32.94 -22.62 -2.76
CA SER A 10 33.20 -23.23 -1.47
C SER A 10 32.46 -22.53 -0.32
N ARG A 11 32.28 -23.19 0.81
CA ARG A 11 31.67 -22.61 2.02
C ARG A 11 32.40 -21.36 2.50
N GLU A 12 33.72 -21.37 2.46
CA GLU A 12 34.59 -20.26 2.88
C GLU A 12 34.35 -19.02 1.96
N ALA A 13 34.35 -19.23 0.64
CA ALA A 13 34.14 -18.20 -0.33
C ALA A 13 32.70 -17.60 -0.17
N TRP A 14 31.68 -18.47 0.00
CA TRP A 14 30.31 -18.03 0.28
C TRP A 14 30.24 -17.20 1.57
N LEU A 15 30.88 -17.64 2.66
CA LEU A 15 30.86 -16.93 3.93
C LEU A 15 31.52 -15.53 3.82
N ALA A 16 32.58 -15.41 3.05
CA ALA A 16 33.24 -14.12 2.81
C ALA A 16 32.30 -13.13 2.16
N GLU A 17 31.58 -13.53 1.08
CA GLU A 17 30.60 -12.67 0.41
C GLU A 17 29.37 -12.43 1.28
N ARG A 18 28.87 -13.44 2.02
CA ARG A 18 27.75 -13.28 2.95
C ARG A 18 28.03 -12.26 4.06
N ASN A 19 29.26 -12.20 4.56
CA ASN A 19 29.63 -11.21 5.58
C ASN A 19 29.67 -9.78 5.03
N LYS A 20 30.05 -9.59 3.76
CA LYS A 20 29.96 -8.28 3.11
C LYS A 20 28.49 -7.82 3.04
N LEU A 21 27.62 -8.70 2.54
CA LEU A 21 26.19 -8.43 2.46
C LEU A 21 25.60 -8.14 3.85
N LEU A 22 25.98 -8.88 4.89
CA LEU A 22 25.50 -8.67 6.26
C LEU A 22 25.79 -7.25 6.77
N THR A 23 26.90 -6.63 6.34
CA THR A 23 27.18 -5.24 6.69
C THR A 23 26.15 -4.29 6.11
N HIS A 24 25.82 -4.45 4.83
CA HIS A 24 24.79 -3.65 4.16
C HIS A 24 23.39 -3.86 4.77
N GLU A 25 23.04 -5.09 5.12
CA GLU A 25 21.78 -5.42 5.80
C GLU A 25 21.64 -4.74 7.16
N LYS A 26 22.74 -4.68 7.92
CA LYS A 26 22.79 -3.96 9.20
C LYS A 26 22.61 -2.45 9.00
N ASP A 27 23.21 -1.89 7.97
CA ASP A 27 23.09 -0.47 7.67
C ASP A 27 21.68 -0.14 7.15
N LEU A 28 21.07 -1.01 6.34
CA LEU A 28 19.67 -0.90 5.93
C LEU A 28 18.73 -0.92 7.16
N THR A 29 18.96 -1.81 8.11
CA THR A 29 18.18 -1.88 9.36
C THR A 29 18.26 -0.56 10.13
N LYS A 30 19.47 -0.04 10.35
CA LYS A 30 19.67 1.26 11.02
C LYS A 30 19.02 2.41 10.24
N HIS A 31 19.10 2.39 8.90
CA HIS A 31 18.47 3.40 8.07
C HIS A 31 16.94 3.35 8.20
N ARG A 32 16.36 2.15 8.12
CA ARG A 32 14.91 1.96 8.33
C ARG A 32 14.45 2.46 9.70
N ASP A 33 15.23 2.22 10.75
CA ASP A 33 14.91 2.71 12.10
C ASP A 33 14.92 4.24 12.17
N ARG A 34 15.88 4.91 11.48
CA ARG A 34 15.91 6.39 11.36
C ARG A 34 14.67 6.91 10.62
N VAL A 35 14.35 6.33 9.45
CA VAL A 35 13.16 6.72 8.67
C VAL A 35 11.87 6.51 9.47
N ASN A 36 11.76 5.42 10.24
CA ASN A 36 10.61 5.18 11.12
C ASN A 36 10.53 6.23 12.24
N ALA A 37 11.68 6.65 12.78
CA ALA A 37 11.73 7.72 13.79
C ALA A 37 11.34 9.09 13.19
N GLU A 38 11.72 9.39 11.96
CA GLU A 38 11.32 10.59 11.24
C GLU A 38 9.81 10.58 10.96
N ARG A 39 9.26 9.45 10.50
CA ARG A 39 7.82 9.29 10.27
C ARG A 39 7.00 9.58 11.53
N ARG A 40 7.45 9.13 12.71
CA ARG A 40 6.79 9.42 14.00
C ARG A 40 6.85 10.90 14.43
N ARG A 41 7.69 11.70 13.78
CA ARG A 41 7.83 13.15 14.04
C ARG A 41 7.15 14.02 12.98
N LEU A 42 6.54 13.42 11.97
CA LEU A 42 5.75 14.19 11.00
C LEU A 42 4.66 14.97 11.73
N PRO A 43 4.44 16.24 11.37
CA PRO A 43 3.30 16.99 11.89
C PRO A 43 1.99 16.39 11.37
N MET A 44 0.92 16.59 12.11
CA MET A 44 -0.43 16.16 11.74
C MET A 44 -1.18 17.31 11.06
N VAL A 45 -2.06 16.98 10.11
CA VAL A 45 -2.97 17.92 9.47
C VAL A 45 -4.41 17.59 9.87
N LYS A 46 -5.13 18.56 10.42
CA LYS A 46 -6.54 18.39 10.78
C LYS A 46 -7.38 18.14 9.53
N ILE A 47 -8.27 17.15 9.59
CA ILE A 47 -9.25 16.86 8.56
C ILE A 47 -10.52 17.68 8.86
N GLU A 48 -10.71 18.75 8.09
CA GLU A 48 -11.90 19.63 8.23
C GLU A 48 -13.13 19.09 7.51
N LYS A 49 -12.90 18.30 6.44
CA LYS A 49 -13.96 17.75 5.59
C LYS A 49 -14.61 16.54 6.23
N LYS A 50 -15.92 16.50 6.23
CA LYS A 50 -16.69 15.37 6.73
C LYS A 50 -16.84 14.31 5.65
N TYR A 51 -16.14 13.21 5.79
CA TYR A 51 -16.29 12.04 4.92
C TYR A 51 -17.29 11.06 5.53
N VAL A 52 -18.12 10.48 4.66
CA VAL A 52 -19.09 9.44 5.00
C VAL A 52 -18.87 8.27 4.07
N PHE A 53 -18.86 7.07 4.64
CA PHE A 53 -18.63 5.80 3.95
C PHE A 53 -19.84 4.90 4.13
N ASP A 54 -20.17 4.10 3.12
CA ASP A 54 -21.11 3.01 3.29
C ASP A 54 -20.35 1.78 3.81
N GLY A 55 -20.81 1.23 4.91
CA GLY A 55 -20.22 0.06 5.56
C GLY A 55 -21.27 -0.96 5.99
N PRO A 56 -20.86 -2.12 6.52
CA PRO A 56 -21.78 -3.21 6.86
C PRO A 56 -22.82 -2.83 7.93
N ASN A 57 -22.57 -1.77 8.69
CA ASN A 57 -23.49 -1.25 9.71
C ASN A 57 -24.20 0.05 9.25
N GLY A 58 -24.23 0.33 7.95
CA GLY A 58 -24.78 1.56 7.39
C GLY A 58 -23.74 2.64 7.16
N LYS A 59 -24.18 3.89 7.09
CA LYS A 59 -23.29 5.04 6.88
C LYS A 59 -22.45 5.32 8.12
N GLN A 60 -21.14 5.48 7.91
CA GLN A 60 -20.17 5.75 8.97
C GLN A 60 -19.25 6.91 8.57
N SER A 61 -18.97 7.78 9.51
CA SER A 61 -17.99 8.87 9.38
C SER A 61 -16.56 8.33 9.44
N LEU A 62 -15.59 9.13 9.00
CA LEU A 62 -14.16 8.79 9.15
C LEU A 62 -13.79 8.51 10.63
N GLN A 63 -14.37 9.27 11.57
CA GLN A 63 -14.19 9.06 13.02
C GLN A 63 -14.68 7.67 13.47
N GLU A 64 -15.81 7.21 12.97
CA GLU A 64 -16.36 5.90 13.34
C GLU A 64 -15.53 4.72 12.82
N LEU A 65 -14.76 4.90 11.73
CA LEU A 65 -13.86 3.87 11.20
C LEU A 65 -12.71 3.54 12.17
N PHE A 66 -12.39 4.39 13.12
CA PHE A 66 -11.40 4.10 14.16
C PHE A 66 -11.85 2.98 15.12
N ALA A 67 -13.14 2.67 15.16
CA ALA A 67 -13.71 1.63 16.04
C ALA A 67 -13.27 1.80 17.51
N GLY A 68 -13.26 3.05 18.01
CA GLY A 68 -12.92 3.42 19.39
C GLY A 68 -11.40 3.47 19.67
N ARG A 69 -10.54 3.32 18.66
CA ARG A 69 -9.07 3.41 18.79
C ARG A 69 -8.57 4.78 18.36
N ARG A 70 -7.32 5.11 18.71
CA ARG A 70 -6.72 6.41 18.36
C ARG A 70 -6.05 6.43 16.99
N GLN A 71 -5.70 5.28 16.43
CA GLN A 71 -4.99 5.19 15.16
C GLN A 71 -5.82 4.43 14.15
N LEU A 72 -5.93 4.98 12.94
CA LEU A 72 -6.61 4.33 11.84
C LEU A 72 -5.65 4.22 10.65
N ILE A 73 -5.52 3.02 10.14
CA ILE A 73 -4.79 2.70 8.91
C ILE A 73 -5.83 2.37 7.85
N VAL A 74 -5.87 3.17 6.78
CA VAL A 74 -6.73 2.97 5.62
C VAL A 74 -5.85 2.49 4.46
N TYR A 75 -6.12 1.29 3.95
CA TYR A 75 -5.58 0.87 2.67
C TYR A 75 -6.58 1.21 1.56
N HIS A 76 -6.15 2.06 0.64
CA HIS A 76 -6.94 2.44 -0.54
C HIS A 76 -6.85 1.32 -1.57
N PHE A 77 -7.88 0.49 -1.59
CA PHE A 77 -7.95 -0.65 -2.48
C PHE A 77 -8.61 -0.24 -3.81
N MET A 78 -7.90 -0.36 -4.91
CA MET A 78 -8.39 0.02 -6.24
C MET A 78 -9.58 -0.85 -6.67
N PHE A 79 -10.75 -0.27 -6.67
CA PHE A 79 -11.97 -0.91 -7.18
C PHE A 79 -12.91 0.19 -7.74
N ASP A 80 -12.77 0.44 -9.03
CA ASP A 80 -13.64 1.41 -9.73
C ASP A 80 -15.09 0.91 -9.76
N PRO A 81 -16.08 1.81 -9.63
CA PRO A 81 -17.50 1.43 -9.74
C PRO A 81 -17.86 0.67 -11.02
N ALA A 82 -17.15 0.91 -12.12
CA ALA A 82 -17.37 0.23 -13.41
C ALA A 82 -16.71 -1.15 -13.51
N TRP A 83 -15.75 -1.49 -12.65
CA TRP A 83 -15.05 -2.77 -12.73
C TRP A 83 -15.88 -3.92 -12.19
N ASP A 84 -15.74 -5.10 -12.78
CA ASP A 84 -16.38 -6.34 -12.31
C ASP A 84 -15.65 -7.02 -11.16
N LYS A 85 -14.36 -6.70 -10.99
CA LYS A 85 -13.48 -7.24 -9.94
C LYS A 85 -12.50 -6.19 -9.47
N GLY A 86 -12.06 -6.31 -8.24
CA GLY A 86 -11.01 -5.47 -7.67
C GLY A 86 -9.65 -5.70 -8.34
N CYS A 87 -8.75 -4.74 -8.19
CA CYS A 87 -7.37 -4.80 -8.69
C CYS A 87 -6.65 -6.05 -8.20
N GLY A 88 -5.98 -6.77 -9.11
CA GLY A 88 -5.23 -7.99 -8.79
C GLY A 88 -4.06 -7.75 -7.82
N GLY A 89 -3.35 -6.63 -7.96
CA GLY A 89 -2.27 -6.23 -7.05
C GLY A 89 -2.77 -5.95 -5.63
N CYS A 90 -3.87 -5.19 -5.50
CA CYS A 90 -4.50 -4.94 -4.20
C CYS A 90 -5.06 -6.22 -3.58
N THR A 91 -5.64 -7.12 -4.40
CA THR A 91 -6.08 -8.45 -3.94
C THR A 91 -4.93 -9.24 -3.35
N SER A 92 -3.81 -9.31 -4.07
CA SER A 92 -2.60 -9.99 -3.60
C SER A 92 -2.02 -9.34 -2.32
N TYR A 93 -2.17 -8.01 -2.17
CA TYR A 93 -1.79 -7.30 -0.94
C TYR A 93 -2.62 -7.78 0.26
N VAL A 94 -3.95 -7.81 0.12
CA VAL A 94 -4.85 -8.24 1.21
C VAL A 94 -4.71 -9.72 1.50
N ASP A 95 -4.52 -10.57 0.49
CA ASP A 95 -4.24 -12.01 0.67
C ASP A 95 -2.95 -12.28 1.45
N ALA A 96 -1.97 -11.37 1.37
CA ALA A 96 -0.68 -11.47 2.06
C ALA A 96 -0.68 -10.83 3.46
N LEU A 97 -1.79 -10.23 3.90
CA LEU A 97 -1.91 -9.74 5.27
C LEU A 97 -1.98 -10.94 6.22
N GLY A 98 -1.11 -10.94 7.22
CA GLY A 98 -1.15 -11.90 8.31
C GLY A 98 -2.22 -11.55 9.35
N ASP A 99 -2.05 -12.07 10.55
CA ASP A 99 -2.90 -11.73 11.69
C ASP A 99 -2.75 -10.25 12.07
N LEU A 100 -3.82 -9.49 11.95
CA LEU A 100 -3.89 -8.07 12.30
C LEU A 100 -4.31 -7.83 13.77
N SER A 101 -4.55 -8.88 14.55
CA SER A 101 -4.97 -8.75 15.96
C SER A 101 -3.98 -7.93 16.81
N PRO A 102 -2.64 -7.98 16.60
CA PRO A 102 -1.70 -7.18 17.37
C PRO A 102 -1.84 -5.66 17.18
N LEU A 103 -2.50 -5.20 16.10
CA LEU A 103 -2.80 -3.78 15.92
C LEU A 103 -3.74 -3.25 16.99
N LYS A 104 -4.70 -4.07 17.42
CA LYS A 104 -5.65 -3.71 18.49
C LYS A 104 -4.93 -3.42 19.80
N ASP A 105 -3.91 -4.20 20.13
CA ASP A 105 -3.09 -4.04 21.33
C ASP A 105 -2.20 -2.78 21.26
N ARG A 106 -2.08 -2.18 20.10
CA ARG A 106 -1.35 -0.93 19.84
C ARG A 106 -2.28 0.23 19.50
N ASP A 107 -3.56 0.13 19.91
CA ASP A 107 -4.57 1.17 19.71
C ASP A 107 -4.73 1.59 18.23
N ALA A 108 -4.67 0.60 17.32
CA ALA A 108 -4.74 0.82 15.88
C ALA A 108 -5.83 -0.05 15.24
N THR A 109 -6.54 0.54 14.26
CA THR A 109 -7.52 -0.13 13.40
C THR A 109 -6.98 -0.14 11.98
N PHE A 110 -7.19 -1.25 11.26
CA PHE A 110 -6.90 -1.36 9.84
C PHE A 110 -8.19 -1.62 9.07
N VAL A 111 -8.41 -0.85 8.01
CA VAL A 111 -9.59 -0.99 7.13
C VAL A 111 -9.21 -0.86 5.67
N LEU A 112 -10.04 -1.41 4.80
CA LEU A 112 -9.98 -1.15 3.37
C LEU A 112 -11.00 -0.07 3.01
N VAL A 113 -10.68 0.79 2.05
CA VAL A 113 -11.60 1.73 1.44
C VAL A 113 -11.48 1.63 -0.08
N SER A 114 -12.64 1.63 -0.77
CA SER A 114 -12.71 1.62 -2.23
C SER A 114 -13.86 2.48 -2.73
N ARG A 115 -13.77 2.93 -3.97
CA ARG A 115 -14.81 3.74 -4.61
C ARG A 115 -15.97 2.90 -5.19
N ALA A 116 -15.82 1.59 -5.35
CA ALA A 116 -16.94 0.73 -5.78
C ALA A 116 -18.08 0.73 -4.74
N PRO A 117 -19.37 0.62 -5.17
CA PRO A 117 -20.51 0.53 -4.26
C PRO A 117 -20.40 -0.65 -3.29
N LEU A 118 -20.89 -0.48 -2.07
CA LEU A 118 -20.79 -1.47 -0.99
C LEU A 118 -21.20 -2.90 -1.39
N PRO A 119 -22.32 -3.14 -2.12
CA PRO A 119 -22.69 -4.51 -2.51
C PRO A 119 -21.63 -5.22 -3.37
N LYS A 120 -20.86 -4.48 -4.20
CA LYS A 120 -19.72 -5.04 -4.95
C LYS A 120 -18.58 -5.44 -4.04
N LEU A 121 -18.28 -4.61 -3.04
CA LEU A 121 -17.23 -4.88 -2.04
C LEU A 121 -17.56 -6.13 -1.23
N GLU A 122 -18.78 -6.21 -0.69
CA GLU A 122 -19.26 -7.35 0.10
C GLU A 122 -19.23 -8.65 -0.69
N ALA A 123 -19.69 -8.64 -1.94
CA ALA A 123 -19.65 -9.81 -2.82
C ALA A 123 -18.21 -10.25 -3.12
N TYR A 124 -17.28 -9.30 -3.30
CA TYR A 124 -15.86 -9.59 -3.53
C TYR A 124 -15.20 -10.12 -2.26
N GLN A 125 -15.42 -9.48 -1.13
CA GLN A 125 -14.92 -9.86 0.18
C GLN A 125 -15.35 -11.29 0.55
N ALA A 126 -16.62 -11.62 0.37
CA ALA A 126 -17.16 -12.96 0.63
C ALA A 126 -16.48 -14.03 -0.24
N ARG A 127 -16.28 -13.76 -1.53
CA ARG A 127 -15.58 -14.70 -2.45
C ARG A 127 -14.13 -14.93 -2.05
N ARG A 128 -13.46 -13.95 -1.42
CA ARG A 128 -12.08 -14.05 -0.97
C ARG A 128 -11.93 -14.61 0.44
N GLY A 129 -13.03 -14.70 1.20
CA GLY A 129 -13.01 -15.14 2.60
C GLY A 129 -12.32 -14.13 3.54
N TRP A 130 -12.30 -12.83 3.18
CA TRP A 130 -11.66 -11.82 3.99
C TRP A 130 -12.55 -11.36 5.13
N SER A 131 -11.93 -11.13 6.30
CA SER A 131 -12.58 -10.58 7.48
C SER A 131 -12.17 -9.11 7.77
N VAL A 132 -11.26 -8.54 6.98
CA VAL A 132 -10.82 -7.16 7.11
C VAL A 132 -12.00 -6.22 6.81
N PRO A 133 -12.33 -5.25 7.69
CA PRO A 133 -13.42 -4.31 7.42
C PRO A 133 -13.19 -3.54 6.11
N TRP A 134 -14.21 -3.44 5.27
CA TRP A 134 -14.14 -2.79 3.97
C TRP A 134 -15.31 -1.81 3.80
N TYR A 135 -14.98 -0.57 3.47
CA TYR A 135 -15.93 0.52 3.35
C TYR A 135 -15.94 1.09 1.94
N SER A 136 -17.11 1.51 1.49
CA SER A 136 -17.29 2.18 0.21
C SER A 136 -17.24 3.69 0.40
N SER A 137 -16.40 4.36 -0.37
CA SER A 137 -16.37 5.81 -0.52
C SER A 137 -17.15 6.28 -1.75
N PHE A 138 -18.06 5.45 -2.29
CA PHE A 138 -18.85 5.77 -3.47
C PHE A 138 -19.64 7.07 -3.27
N GLY A 139 -19.51 8.00 -4.21
CA GLY A 139 -20.15 9.31 -4.13
C GLY A 139 -19.50 10.30 -3.16
N SER A 140 -18.35 9.94 -2.57
CA SER A 140 -17.54 10.80 -1.71
C SER A 140 -16.30 11.31 -2.45
N ASP A 141 -15.81 12.49 -2.05
CA ASP A 141 -14.55 13.03 -2.57
C ASP A 141 -13.31 12.39 -1.93
N PHE A 142 -13.46 11.47 -0.97
CA PHE A 142 -12.36 10.91 -0.18
C PHE A 142 -11.20 10.39 -1.03
N ASN A 143 -11.49 9.62 -2.08
CA ASN A 143 -10.45 9.08 -2.94
C ASN A 143 -9.70 10.15 -3.73
N TYR A 144 -10.39 11.22 -4.14
CA TYR A 144 -9.77 12.35 -4.85
C TYR A 144 -8.89 13.18 -3.91
N ASP A 145 -9.37 13.47 -2.71
CA ASP A 145 -8.65 14.25 -1.70
C ASP A 145 -7.39 13.51 -1.18
N PHE A 146 -7.35 12.18 -1.26
CA PHE A 146 -6.18 11.36 -0.93
C PHE A 146 -5.42 10.85 -2.16
N HIS A 147 -5.64 11.45 -3.33
CA HIS A 147 -4.91 11.20 -4.59
C HIS A 147 -4.83 9.72 -4.98
N VAL A 148 -5.91 8.97 -4.74
CA VAL A 148 -6.06 7.55 -5.10
C VAL A 148 -7.15 7.30 -6.13
N THR A 149 -7.68 8.38 -6.71
CA THR A 149 -8.49 8.40 -7.93
C THR A 149 -8.14 9.67 -8.69
N ASN A 150 -7.64 9.54 -9.89
CA ASN A 150 -7.29 10.64 -10.77
C ASN A 150 -8.37 10.84 -11.84
N ASP A 151 -9.09 11.97 -11.76
CA ASP A 151 -10.00 12.48 -12.77
C ASP A 151 -9.87 14.01 -12.82
N GLU A 152 -9.24 14.53 -13.88
CA GLU A 152 -8.97 15.95 -14.06
C GLU A 152 -10.25 16.82 -14.10
N LYS A 153 -11.41 16.21 -14.35
CA LYS A 153 -12.71 16.92 -14.31
C LYS A 153 -13.20 17.15 -12.88
N VAL A 154 -12.66 16.43 -11.90
CA VAL A 154 -13.07 16.47 -10.49
C VAL A 154 -12.02 17.18 -9.64
N ALA A 155 -10.74 16.83 -9.80
CA ALA A 155 -9.64 17.39 -9.02
C ALA A 155 -8.35 17.44 -9.85
N PRO A 156 -7.39 18.31 -9.50
CA PRO A 156 -6.06 18.31 -10.12
C PRO A 156 -5.40 16.93 -10.00
N ILE A 157 -4.78 16.48 -11.10
CA ILE A 157 -4.03 15.21 -11.10
C ILE A 157 -2.81 15.33 -10.19
N GLU A 158 -2.75 14.46 -9.20
CA GLU A 158 -1.58 14.25 -8.36
C GLU A 158 -1.41 12.74 -8.10
N CYS A 159 -0.18 12.24 -8.18
CA CYS A 159 0.14 10.86 -7.82
C CYS A 159 1.48 10.82 -7.08
N ASN A 160 1.49 10.17 -5.93
CA ASN A 160 2.68 10.03 -5.10
C ASN A 160 3.42 11.36 -4.87
N TYR A 161 2.66 12.40 -4.48
CA TYR A 161 3.13 13.78 -4.21
C TYR A 161 3.75 14.49 -5.42
N ARG A 162 3.38 14.09 -6.64
CA ARG A 162 3.83 14.73 -7.88
C ARG A 162 2.63 15.27 -8.66
N SER A 163 2.78 16.49 -9.10
CA SER A 163 1.81 17.15 -9.99
C SER A 163 1.76 16.49 -11.37
N LYS A 164 0.70 16.75 -12.12
CA LYS A 164 0.54 16.31 -13.52
C LYS A 164 1.78 16.62 -14.37
N ALA A 165 2.30 17.85 -14.29
CA ALA A 165 3.47 18.28 -15.07
C ALA A 165 4.73 17.45 -14.74
N GLU A 166 4.94 17.11 -13.46
CA GLU A 166 6.07 16.27 -13.03
C GLU A 166 5.90 14.82 -13.47
N LEU A 167 4.67 14.30 -13.53
CA LEU A 167 4.37 12.97 -14.03
C LEU A 167 4.58 12.88 -15.54
N GLU A 168 4.13 13.89 -16.29
CA GLU A 168 4.35 14.02 -17.74
C GLU A 168 5.85 14.07 -18.08
N ALA A 169 6.62 14.89 -17.37
CA ALA A 169 8.07 14.97 -17.53
C ALA A 169 8.81 13.65 -17.29
N ARG A 170 8.20 12.73 -16.54
CA ARG A 170 8.73 11.38 -16.21
C ARG A 170 8.13 10.27 -17.07
N ASN A 171 7.26 10.59 -18.03
CA ASN A 171 6.52 9.63 -18.85
C ASN A 171 5.70 8.61 -18.04
N VAL A 172 5.11 9.02 -16.90
CA VAL A 172 4.27 8.17 -16.05
C VAL A 172 2.82 8.29 -16.51
N ALA A 173 2.48 7.66 -17.64
CA ALA A 173 1.16 7.79 -18.26
C ALA A 173 0.03 7.11 -17.47
N ASN A 174 0.31 5.99 -16.79
CA ASN A 174 -0.69 5.22 -16.05
C ASN A 174 -1.24 5.93 -14.80
N ALA A 175 -0.53 6.93 -14.28
CA ALA A 175 -0.97 7.71 -13.13
C ALA A 175 -1.86 8.92 -13.50
N MET A 176 -2.21 9.10 -14.80
CA MET A 176 -2.95 10.28 -15.26
C MET A 176 -4.47 10.17 -15.11
N ALA A 177 -5.00 8.97 -14.95
CA ALA A 177 -6.44 8.74 -14.82
C ALA A 177 -6.75 7.41 -14.13
N GLY A 178 -7.88 7.35 -13.44
CA GLY A 178 -8.40 6.13 -12.83
C GLY A 178 -7.95 5.92 -11.39
N GLU A 179 -8.09 4.69 -10.93
CA GLU A 179 -7.79 4.30 -9.55
C GLU A 179 -6.29 4.10 -9.34
N GLU A 180 -5.82 4.55 -8.17
CA GLU A 180 -4.49 4.30 -7.64
C GLU A 180 -4.60 3.63 -6.26
N HIS A 181 -3.56 2.91 -5.85
CA HIS A 181 -3.50 2.35 -4.51
C HIS A 181 -2.63 3.19 -3.58
N GLY A 182 -2.94 3.13 -2.30
CA GLY A 182 -2.16 3.81 -1.28
C GLY A 182 -2.50 3.31 0.11
N LEU A 183 -1.81 3.86 1.08
CA LEU A 183 -2.10 3.67 2.49
C LEU A 183 -2.05 5.03 3.17
N SER A 184 -3.11 5.37 3.91
CA SER A 184 -3.18 6.59 4.72
C SER A 184 -3.35 6.26 6.18
N VAL A 185 -2.72 7.05 7.05
CA VAL A 185 -2.78 6.88 8.50
C VAL A 185 -3.36 8.14 9.12
N PHE A 186 -4.31 7.93 10.03
CA PHE A 186 -5.00 8.99 10.74
C PHE A 186 -4.85 8.80 12.24
N PHE A 187 -4.96 9.90 12.97
CA PHE A 187 -4.95 9.94 14.43
C PHE A 187 -6.20 10.66 14.93
N SER A 188 -6.82 10.11 15.97
CA SER A 188 -7.97 10.72 16.64
C SER A 188 -7.52 11.34 17.96
N LEU A 189 -7.81 12.63 18.15
CA LEU A 189 -7.51 13.38 19.36
C LEU A 189 -8.69 14.31 19.67
N ASP A 190 -9.27 14.23 20.84
CA ASP A 190 -10.36 15.08 21.32
C ASP A 190 -11.54 15.14 20.32
N ASP A 191 -11.96 13.97 19.80
CA ASP A 191 -13.01 13.78 18.78
C ASP A 191 -12.72 14.45 17.43
N GLU A 192 -11.49 14.90 17.19
CA GLU A 192 -11.02 15.40 15.92
C GLU A 192 -10.12 14.38 15.19
N VAL A 193 -10.14 14.39 13.87
CA VAL A 193 -9.33 13.49 13.03
C VAL A 193 -8.20 14.27 12.39
N PHE A 194 -7.01 13.70 12.46
CA PHE A 194 -5.79 14.25 11.86
C PHE A 194 -5.18 13.24 10.88
N HIS A 195 -4.77 13.70 9.72
CA HIS A 195 -3.93 12.92 8.80
C HIS A 195 -2.47 13.03 9.24
N THR A 196 -1.80 11.89 9.36
CA THR A 196 -0.42 11.81 9.86
C THR A 196 0.58 11.33 8.83
N TYR A 197 0.15 10.47 7.90
CA TYR A 197 1.05 9.86 6.91
C TYR A 197 0.25 9.27 5.75
N SER A 198 0.82 9.34 4.55
CA SER A 198 0.39 8.51 3.41
C SER A 198 1.59 7.95 2.65
N ALA A 199 1.38 6.77 2.07
CA ALA A 199 2.32 6.10 1.19
C ALA A 199 1.60 5.60 -0.06
N TYR A 200 2.25 5.75 -1.22
CA TYR A 200 1.69 5.38 -2.52
C TYR A 200 2.69 4.53 -3.30
N ALA A 201 2.21 3.87 -4.35
CA ALA A 201 3.03 3.07 -5.25
C ALA A 201 3.93 2.09 -4.46
N ARG A 202 5.19 1.96 -4.84
CA ARG A 202 6.14 1.03 -4.21
C ARG A 202 6.39 1.24 -2.72
N ALA A 203 6.06 2.42 -2.17
CA ALA A 203 6.21 2.64 -0.72
C ALA A 203 5.28 1.74 0.13
N THR A 204 4.19 1.22 -0.45
CA THR A 204 3.31 0.24 0.22
C THR A 204 3.86 -1.20 0.21
N GLU A 205 4.82 -1.50 -0.67
CA GLU A 205 5.35 -2.86 -0.86
C GLU A 205 6.11 -3.37 0.36
N SER A 206 6.80 -2.49 1.08
CA SER A 206 7.52 -2.83 2.31
C SER A 206 6.61 -3.30 3.46
N LEU A 207 5.29 -3.23 3.26
CA LEU A 207 4.27 -3.66 4.19
C LEU A 207 3.70 -5.06 3.82
N ARG A 208 4.35 -5.78 2.90
CA ARG A 208 3.95 -7.12 2.44
C ARG A 208 5.00 -8.16 2.78
N ASP A 209 4.64 -9.14 3.59
CA ASP A 209 5.54 -10.24 3.97
C ASP A 209 6.03 -11.06 2.76
N THR A 210 5.15 -11.30 1.78
CA THR A 210 5.48 -12.05 0.56
C THR A 210 6.65 -11.44 -0.21
N TYR A 211 6.71 -10.12 -0.31
CA TYR A 211 7.82 -9.44 -1.01
C TYR A 211 9.13 -9.55 -0.23
N GLY A 212 9.08 -9.41 1.09
CA GLY A 212 10.25 -9.62 1.93
C GLY A 212 10.82 -11.04 1.83
N LEU A 213 9.94 -12.05 1.70
CA LEU A 213 10.36 -13.44 1.49
C LEU A 213 10.99 -13.65 0.10
N LEU A 214 10.38 -13.08 -0.96
CA LEU A 214 10.92 -13.15 -2.32
C LEU A 214 12.27 -12.44 -2.43
N ASP A 215 12.43 -11.27 -1.81
CA ASP A 215 13.70 -10.53 -1.78
C ASP A 215 14.86 -11.35 -1.17
N ALA A 216 14.55 -12.34 -0.34
CA ALA A 216 15.55 -13.27 0.22
C ALA A 216 15.91 -14.44 -0.71
N THR A 217 15.21 -14.61 -1.85
CA THR A 217 15.49 -15.70 -2.80
C THR A 217 16.48 -15.28 -3.89
N PRO A 218 17.18 -16.22 -4.55
CA PRO A 218 18.12 -15.90 -5.63
C PRO A 218 17.50 -15.08 -6.77
N TYR A 219 16.25 -15.33 -7.13
CA TYR A 219 15.58 -14.63 -8.24
C TYR A 219 14.82 -13.37 -7.82
N GLY A 220 14.77 -13.04 -6.53
CA GLY A 220 14.01 -11.88 -6.03
C GLY A 220 12.52 -11.98 -6.34
N ARG A 221 11.89 -10.85 -6.58
CA ARG A 221 10.46 -10.74 -6.95
C ARG A 221 10.22 -11.07 -8.43
N GLN A 222 11.28 -11.16 -9.21
CA GLN A 222 11.26 -11.37 -10.67
C GLN A 222 10.52 -10.25 -11.42
N GLN A 223 10.66 -9.01 -10.95
CA GLN A 223 10.04 -7.84 -11.57
C GLN A 223 11.06 -7.09 -12.42
N ASP A 224 10.60 -6.45 -13.51
CA ASP A 224 11.46 -5.84 -14.54
C ASP A 224 12.26 -4.62 -14.07
N PHE A 225 11.90 -4.03 -12.93
CA PHE A 225 12.66 -2.95 -12.30
C PHE A 225 13.83 -3.43 -11.44
N GLU A 226 13.91 -4.73 -11.14
CA GLU A 226 15.01 -5.29 -10.34
C GLU A 226 16.26 -5.43 -11.18
N GLU A 227 17.40 -5.05 -10.62
CA GLU A 227 18.69 -5.31 -11.23
C GLU A 227 19.01 -6.81 -11.12
N SER A 228 18.82 -7.53 -12.21
CA SER A 228 19.04 -8.98 -12.30
C SER A 228 20.07 -9.34 -13.36
N PRO A 229 20.87 -10.40 -13.17
CA PRO A 229 21.78 -10.87 -14.22
C PRO A 229 21.04 -11.24 -15.51
N ALA A 230 21.71 -11.08 -16.65
CA ALA A 230 21.13 -11.41 -17.94
C ALA A 230 20.64 -12.86 -18.02
N GLY A 231 19.42 -13.04 -18.53
CA GLY A 231 18.79 -14.36 -18.69
C GLY A 231 18.08 -14.90 -17.44
N TRP A 232 18.06 -14.16 -16.34
CA TRP A 232 17.26 -14.51 -15.17
C TRP A 232 15.77 -14.20 -15.42
N PRO A 233 14.84 -14.94 -14.73
CA PRO A 233 13.42 -14.71 -14.93
C PRO A 233 13.02 -13.30 -14.51
N GLN A 234 12.35 -12.58 -15.42
CA GLN A 234 11.74 -11.27 -15.13
C GLN A 234 10.36 -11.20 -15.77
N LYS A 235 9.45 -10.48 -15.16
CA LYS A 235 8.08 -10.24 -15.60
C LYS A 235 7.78 -8.75 -15.52
N PRO A 236 6.91 -8.22 -16.38
CA PRO A 236 6.44 -6.84 -16.25
C PRO A 236 5.88 -6.59 -14.84
N THR A 237 6.25 -5.47 -14.26
CA THR A 237 5.83 -5.11 -12.88
C THR A 237 4.32 -4.90 -12.79
N TYR A 238 3.72 -4.39 -13.87
CA TYR A 238 2.28 -4.08 -13.97
C TYR A 238 1.73 -4.67 -15.28
N GLY A 239 1.75 -5.97 -15.38
CA GLY A 239 1.21 -6.71 -16.53
C GLY A 239 -0.11 -7.39 -16.22
#